data_a04153cd0315e58e32369d13220e58b4
#
_entry.id   a04153cd0315e58e32369d13220e58b4
#
_cell.length_a   1.000
_cell.length_b   1.000
_cell.length_c   1.000
_cell.angle_alpha   90.00
_cell.angle_beta   90.00
_cell.angle_gamma   90.00
#
_symmetry.space_group_name_H-M   'P 1'
#
loop_
_entity.id
_entity.type
_entity.pdbx_description
1 polymer ?
#
loop_
_entity_poly.entity_id
_entity_poly.type
_entity_poly.pdbx_seq_one_letter_code
_entity_poly.pdbx_strand_id
1 'polypeptide(L)'
;MDAAPQPARNTLVVSDLHLSDAQEPIPGKPLWKRYKQRDLFIDEVFDRFLAHFEGELPSGSELILNGDVFDFDSAMALPTERLFPVSWLERRRGLGSEEAKSRFVMGRILQDHAVFVAALRR
;
A
#
# COMPACT_ATOMS: atom_id res chain seq x y z
N MET A 1 -19.37 24.79 -11.12
CA MET A 1 -20.58 24.53 -10.31
C MET A 1 -20.45 23.16 -9.70
N ASP A 2 -20.32 23.11 -8.41
CA ASP A 2 -20.14 21.85 -7.71
C ASP A 2 -21.47 21.15 -7.53
N ALA A 3 -21.55 19.88 -7.97
CA ALA A 3 -22.71 19.08 -7.69
C ALA A 3 -22.77 18.74 -6.20
N ALA A 4 -23.95 18.76 -5.60
CA ALA A 4 -24.13 18.31 -4.23
C ALA A 4 -23.71 16.84 -4.11
N PRO A 5 -22.99 16.44 -3.05
CA PRO A 5 -22.65 15.04 -2.84
C PRO A 5 -23.91 14.18 -2.83
N GLN A 6 -23.89 13.08 -3.56
CA GLN A 6 -24.96 12.08 -3.50
C GLN A 6 -24.72 11.18 -2.31
N PRO A 7 -25.75 10.90 -1.46
CA PRO A 7 -25.56 9.96 -0.35
C PRO A 7 -25.35 8.55 -0.90
N ALA A 8 -24.36 7.86 -0.35
CA ALA A 8 -24.12 6.46 -0.68
C ALA A 8 -25.22 5.59 -0.07
N ARG A 9 -25.64 4.54 -0.78
CA ARG A 9 -26.59 3.56 -0.26
C ARG A 9 -26.00 2.70 0.84
N ASN A 10 -24.76 2.31 0.65
CA ASN A 10 -24.00 1.53 1.62
C ASN A 10 -22.57 2.00 1.61
N THR A 11 -21.90 1.88 2.73
CA THR A 11 -20.49 2.24 2.88
C THR A 11 -19.74 1.04 3.43
N LEU A 12 -18.68 0.64 2.70
CA LEU A 12 -17.73 -0.36 3.17
C LEU A 12 -16.49 0.35 3.67
N VAL A 13 -16.12 0.11 4.92
CA VAL A 13 -14.95 0.74 5.54
C VAL A 13 -13.91 -0.32 5.83
N VAL A 14 -12.71 -0.10 5.37
CA VAL A 14 -11.55 -0.95 5.68
C VAL A 14 -10.41 -0.10 6.22
N SER A 15 -9.57 -0.69 7.07
CA SER A 15 -8.42 -0.01 7.64
C SER A 15 -7.30 -1.01 7.94
N ASP A 16 -6.13 -0.50 8.30
CA ASP A 16 -5.02 -1.31 8.82
C ASP A 16 -4.52 -2.38 7.85
N LEU A 17 -4.46 -2.05 6.56
CA LEU A 17 -3.95 -2.96 5.54
C LEU A 17 -2.43 -3.08 5.58
N HIS A 18 -1.73 -2.03 5.99
CA HIS A 18 -0.27 -1.98 6.17
C HIS A 18 0.53 -2.45 4.96
N LEU A 19 0.13 -2.01 3.77
CA LEU A 19 0.83 -2.35 2.54
C LEU A 19 2.22 -1.71 2.51
N SER A 20 3.24 -2.50 2.23
CA SER A 20 4.61 -2.06 2.12
C SER A 20 5.25 -2.64 0.85
N ASP A 21 6.53 -2.37 0.61
CA ASP A 21 7.23 -2.98 -0.51
C ASP A 21 7.31 -4.51 -0.32
N ALA A 22 7.21 -5.26 -1.42
CA ALA A 22 7.14 -6.72 -1.41
C ALA A 22 8.48 -7.35 -1.84
N GLN A 23 9.57 -6.94 -1.21
CA GLN A 23 10.87 -7.49 -1.53
C GLN A 23 11.08 -8.87 -0.90
N GLU A 24 11.65 -9.79 -1.67
CA GLU A 24 12.06 -11.09 -1.14
C GLU A 24 13.12 -10.93 -0.05
N PRO A 25 13.08 -11.75 1.01
CA PRO A 25 14.13 -11.74 2.02
C PRO A 25 15.49 -12.06 1.40
N ILE A 26 16.50 -11.26 1.72
CA ILE A 26 17.86 -11.51 1.26
C ILE A 26 18.54 -12.43 2.27
N PRO A 27 19.09 -13.59 1.84
CA PRO A 27 19.79 -14.48 2.76
C PRO A 27 20.90 -13.75 3.52
N GLY A 28 21.01 -14.00 4.82
CA GLY A 28 22.02 -13.41 5.70
C GLY A 28 21.72 -12.00 6.18
N LYS A 29 20.63 -11.37 5.72
CA LYS A 29 20.19 -10.06 6.24
C LYS A 29 19.09 -10.24 7.28
N PRO A 30 19.13 -9.43 8.38
CA PRO A 30 18.07 -9.51 9.39
C PRO A 30 16.69 -9.22 8.80
N LEU A 31 15.67 -9.89 9.33
CA LEU A 31 14.27 -9.68 8.93
C LEU A 31 13.66 -8.39 9.53
N TRP A 32 14.49 -7.45 9.95
CA TRP A 32 14.04 -6.20 10.53
C TRP A 32 13.02 -5.50 9.61
N LYS A 33 11.79 -5.35 10.10
CA LYS A 33 10.64 -4.77 9.39
C LYS A 33 10.19 -5.53 8.13
N ARG A 34 10.86 -6.61 7.74
CA ARG A 34 10.58 -7.31 6.48
C ARG A 34 9.48 -8.36 6.57
N TYR A 35 9.13 -8.78 7.78
CA TYR A 35 8.06 -9.77 7.94
C TYR A 35 6.72 -9.29 7.33
N LYS A 36 6.45 -7.99 7.38
CA LYS A 36 5.23 -7.40 6.82
C LYS A 36 5.19 -7.44 5.29
N GLN A 37 6.33 -7.48 4.65
CA GLN A 37 6.42 -7.53 3.18
C GLN A 37 5.90 -8.84 2.62
N ARG A 38 5.99 -9.90 3.39
CA ARG A 38 5.54 -11.23 3.00
C ARG A 38 4.24 -11.63 3.69
N ASP A 39 4.19 -11.47 5.00
CA ASP A 39 3.08 -11.99 5.81
C ASP A 39 1.80 -11.13 5.67
N LEU A 40 1.96 -9.87 5.28
CA LEU A 40 0.84 -8.96 5.03
C LEU A 40 0.64 -8.65 3.54
N PHE A 41 1.05 -9.54 2.67
CA PHE A 41 0.75 -9.42 1.23
C PHE A 41 -0.65 -10.00 0.99
N ILE A 42 -1.64 -9.12 0.98
CA ILE A 42 -3.06 -9.48 0.99
C ILE A 42 -3.80 -9.20 -0.32
N ASP A 43 -3.08 -8.88 -1.39
CA ASP A 43 -3.66 -8.36 -2.63
C ASP A 43 -4.78 -9.23 -3.19
N GLU A 44 -4.54 -10.53 -3.32
CA GLU A 44 -5.54 -11.45 -3.87
C GLU A 44 -6.74 -11.63 -2.95
N VAL A 45 -6.50 -11.66 -1.64
CA VAL A 45 -7.57 -11.75 -0.64
C VAL A 45 -8.43 -10.49 -0.68
N PHE A 46 -7.80 -9.34 -0.78
CA PHE A 46 -8.48 -8.04 -0.87
C PHE A 46 -9.30 -7.95 -2.17
N ASP A 47 -8.75 -8.41 -3.28
CA ASP A 47 -9.46 -8.44 -4.56
C ASP A 47 -10.73 -9.30 -4.47
N ARG A 48 -10.63 -10.50 -3.90
CA ARG A 48 -11.78 -11.38 -3.68
C ARG A 48 -12.80 -10.78 -2.71
N PHE A 49 -12.32 -10.10 -1.68
CA PHE A 49 -13.17 -9.40 -0.71
C PHE A 49 -14.02 -8.33 -1.42
N LEU A 50 -13.40 -7.47 -2.22
CA LEU A 50 -14.14 -6.46 -2.98
C LEU A 50 -15.10 -7.08 -4.00
N ALA A 51 -14.68 -8.11 -4.70
CA ALA A 51 -15.53 -8.80 -5.66
C ALA A 51 -16.79 -9.39 -5.00
N HIS A 52 -16.65 -9.94 -3.80
CA HIS A 52 -17.79 -10.43 -3.03
C HIS A 52 -18.81 -9.33 -2.76
N PHE A 53 -18.36 -8.19 -2.29
CA PHE A 53 -19.26 -7.08 -1.97
C PHE A 53 -19.81 -6.38 -3.22
N GLU A 54 -19.07 -6.34 -4.33
CA GLU A 54 -19.58 -5.82 -5.60
C GLU A 54 -20.82 -6.56 -6.06
N GLY A 55 -20.89 -7.87 -5.82
CA GLY A 55 -22.06 -8.69 -6.17
C GLY A 55 -23.24 -8.52 -5.23
N GLU A 56 -23.02 -8.08 -4.00
CA GLU A 56 -24.06 -7.99 -2.96
C GLU A 56 -24.53 -6.58 -2.69
N LEU A 57 -23.68 -5.56 -2.87
CA LEU A 57 -24.02 -4.18 -2.57
C LEU A 57 -24.69 -3.51 -3.77
N PRO A 58 -25.69 -2.65 -3.50
CA PRO A 58 -26.34 -1.92 -4.59
C PRO A 58 -25.40 -0.89 -5.22
N SER A 59 -25.72 -0.51 -6.46
CA SER A 59 -25.06 0.59 -7.15
C SER A 59 -25.09 1.86 -6.30
N GLY A 60 -24.01 2.62 -6.29
CA GLY A 60 -23.88 3.82 -5.48
C GLY A 60 -23.27 3.57 -4.10
N SER A 61 -22.83 2.36 -3.81
CA SER A 61 -22.06 2.06 -2.60
C SER A 61 -20.66 2.67 -2.69
N GLU A 62 -20.06 2.96 -1.54
CA GLU A 62 -18.73 3.55 -1.48
C GLU A 62 -17.77 2.70 -0.65
N LEU A 63 -16.49 2.79 -0.95
CA LEU A 63 -15.42 2.19 -0.18
C LEU A 63 -14.61 3.30 0.48
N ILE A 64 -14.42 3.19 1.79
CA ILE A 64 -13.56 4.09 2.55
C ILE A 64 -12.33 3.32 3.03
N LEU A 65 -11.15 3.82 2.67
CA LEU A 65 -9.88 3.35 3.20
C LEU A 65 -9.53 4.25 4.40
N ASN A 66 -9.76 3.74 5.60
CA ASN A 66 -9.74 4.52 6.83
C ASN A 66 -8.42 4.35 7.60
N GLY A 67 -7.35 4.91 7.06
CA GLY A 67 -6.05 4.94 7.76
C GLY A 67 -5.27 3.63 7.71
N ASP A 68 -3.98 3.74 7.96
CA ASP A 68 -3.02 2.63 8.01
C ASP A 68 -3.07 1.70 6.79
N VAL A 69 -3.35 2.27 5.62
CA VAL A 69 -3.40 1.52 4.36
C VAL A 69 -1.98 1.22 3.88
N PHE A 70 -1.09 2.20 3.95
CA PHE A 70 0.30 2.08 3.53
C PHE A 70 1.24 2.19 4.72
N ASP A 71 2.25 1.35 4.76
CA ASP A 71 3.23 1.31 5.84
C ASP A 71 4.62 1.70 5.31
N PHE A 72 4.94 2.98 5.42
CA PHE A 72 6.24 3.51 5.01
C PHE A 72 7.36 3.06 5.94
N ASP A 73 7.07 2.87 7.21
CA ASP A 73 8.07 2.50 8.21
C ASP A 73 8.62 1.10 8.00
N SER A 74 7.86 0.23 7.36
CA SER A 74 8.28 -1.14 7.06
C SER A 74 8.99 -1.26 5.71
N ALA A 75 8.92 -0.23 4.87
CA ALA A 75 9.52 -0.28 3.54
C ALA A 75 11.05 -0.22 3.61
N MET A 76 11.70 -1.09 2.85
CA MET A 76 13.16 -1.19 2.78
C MET A 76 13.70 -0.91 1.38
N ALA A 77 12.84 -0.59 0.40
CA ALA A 77 13.24 -0.33 -0.97
C ALA A 77 14.21 0.84 -1.08
N LEU A 78 15.22 0.69 -1.90
CA LEU A 78 16.21 1.73 -2.21
C LEU A 78 16.23 1.93 -3.73
N PRO A 79 16.46 3.18 -4.21
CA PRO A 79 16.57 3.41 -5.64
C PRO A 79 17.85 2.79 -6.20
N THR A 80 17.78 2.27 -7.41
CA THR A 80 18.94 1.78 -8.15
C THR A 80 19.71 2.92 -8.81
N GLU A 81 19.04 4.04 -9.07
CA GLU A 81 19.62 5.25 -9.63
C GLU A 81 19.79 6.32 -8.53
N ARG A 82 20.69 7.27 -8.77
CA ARG A 82 20.89 8.39 -7.84
C ARG A 82 19.78 9.42 -7.99
N LEU A 83 18.66 9.21 -7.29
CA LEU A 83 17.56 10.15 -7.25
C LEU A 83 17.74 11.18 -6.11
N PHE A 84 18.37 10.77 -5.03
CA PHE A 84 18.61 11.57 -3.83
C PHE A 84 19.70 10.91 -2.98
N PRO A 85 20.32 11.64 -2.01
CA PRO A 85 21.28 11.02 -1.10
C PRO A 85 20.64 9.96 -0.23
N VAL A 86 21.33 8.85 -0.02
CA VAL A 86 20.90 7.77 0.88
C VAL A 86 22.00 7.56 1.93
N SER A 87 21.63 7.74 3.21
CA SER A 87 22.57 7.56 4.31
C SER A 87 22.80 6.07 4.60
N TRP A 88 23.90 5.79 5.33
CA TRP A 88 24.20 4.44 5.79
C TRP A 88 23.07 3.88 6.65
N LEU A 89 22.49 4.72 7.53
CA LEU A 89 21.39 4.31 8.39
C LEU A 89 20.13 3.97 7.55
N GLU A 90 19.84 4.74 6.53
CA GLU A 90 18.72 4.49 5.63
C GLU A 90 18.87 3.18 4.86
N ARG A 91 20.10 2.80 4.51
CA ARG A 91 20.36 1.49 3.87
C ARG A 91 20.04 0.31 4.78
N ARG A 92 20.11 0.53 6.10
CA ARG A 92 19.82 -0.52 7.08
C ARG A 92 18.39 -0.54 7.56
N ARG A 93 17.76 0.63 7.67
CA ARG A 93 16.45 0.79 8.31
C ARG A 93 15.34 1.28 7.38
N GLY A 94 15.66 1.61 6.12
CA GLY A 94 14.74 2.21 5.18
C GLY A 94 14.91 3.72 5.08
N LEU A 95 14.36 4.30 4.02
CA LEU A 95 14.48 5.72 3.71
C LEU A 95 13.75 6.58 4.73
N GLY A 96 14.22 7.82 4.88
CA GLY A 96 13.56 8.83 5.69
C GLY A 96 12.25 9.34 5.08
N SER A 97 11.63 10.34 5.72
CA SER A 97 10.31 10.84 5.38
C SER A 97 10.31 12.08 4.49
N GLU A 98 11.44 12.47 3.93
CA GLU A 98 11.52 13.59 3.00
C GLU A 98 10.63 13.34 1.77
N GLU A 99 10.12 14.39 1.17
CA GLU A 99 9.15 14.28 0.07
C GLU A 99 9.60 13.36 -1.06
N ALA A 100 10.83 13.56 -1.57
CA ALA A 100 11.35 12.75 -2.66
C ALA A 100 11.46 11.27 -2.27
N LYS A 101 11.86 10.99 -1.05
CA LYS A 101 12.00 9.63 -0.53
C LYS A 101 10.64 8.98 -0.30
N SER A 102 9.69 9.71 0.27
CA SER A 102 8.32 9.22 0.46
C SER A 102 7.63 8.94 -0.87
N ARG A 103 7.83 9.80 -1.86
CA ARG A 103 7.31 9.58 -3.22
C ARG A 103 7.88 8.33 -3.85
N PHE A 104 9.17 8.09 -3.69
CA PHE A 104 9.83 6.88 -4.17
C PHE A 104 9.23 5.63 -3.50
N VAL A 105 9.12 5.65 -2.18
CA VAL A 105 8.57 4.52 -1.41
C VAL A 105 7.11 4.25 -1.80
N MET A 106 6.28 5.28 -1.93
CA MET A 106 4.89 5.10 -2.36
C MET A 106 4.82 4.49 -3.76
N GLY A 107 5.63 4.97 -4.70
CA GLY A 107 5.69 4.41 -6.04
C GLY A 107 6.06 2.93 -6.03
N ARG A 108 7.00 2.55 -5.18
CA ARG A 108 7.41 1.15 -5.03
C ARG A 108 6.30 0.28 -4.41
N ILE A 109 5.63 0.78 -3.39
CA ILE A 109 4.50 0.06 -2.77
C ILE A 109 3.41 -0.18 -3.80
N LEU A 110 3.01 0.85 -4.55
CA LEU A 110 1.98 0.72 -5.59
C LEU A 110 2.39 -0.25 -6.69
N GLN A 111 3.65 -0.24 -7.09
CA GLN A 111 4.18 -1.17 -8.08
C GLN A 111 4.14 -2.62 -7.59
N ASP A 112 4.51 -2.85 -6.35
CA ASP A 112 4.54 -4.19 -5.75
C ASP A 112 3.14 -4.73 -5.43
N HIS A 113 2.14 -3.85 -5.35
CA HIS A 113 0.75 -4.20 -5.06
C HIS A 113 -0.19 -3.90 -6.23
N ALA A 114 0.21 -4.31 -7.43
CA ALA A 114 -0.55 -4.03 -8.66
C ALA A 114 -1.96 -4.61 -8.63
N VAL A 115 -2.15 -5.78 -8.04
CA VAL A 115 -3.47 -6.42 -7.92
C VAL A 115 -4.39 -5.60 -7.00
N PHE A 116 -3.85 -5.08 -5.89
CA PHE A 116 -4.60 -4.17 -5.01
C PHE A 116 -5.05 -2.91 -5.75
N VAL A 117 -4.14 -2.29 -6.50
CA VAL A 117 -4.46 -1.08 -7.29
C VAL A 117 -5.52 -1.38 -8.35
N ALA A 118 -5.40 -2.52 -9.05
CA ALA A 118 -6.38 -2.92 -10.06
C ALA A 118 -7.76 -3.16 -9.43
N ALA A 119 -7.82 -3.76 -8.24
CA ALA A 119 -9.07 -3.98 -7.53
C ALA A 119 -9.80 -2.66 -7.20
N LEU A 120 -9.05 -1.61 -6.82
CA LEU A 120 -9.62 -0.30 -6.54
C LEU A 120 -10.17 0.41 -7.78
N ARG A 121 -9.69 0.06 -8.97
CA ARG A 121 -10.10 0.70 -10.22
C ARG A 121 -11.39 0.12 -10.83
N ARG A 122 -11.86 -0.96 -10.30
CA ARG A 122 -13.08 -1.60 -10.80
C ARG A 122 -14.35 -0.83 -10.48
#